data_ee438c4973aa9ef2a17aa5d3e01ab503
#
_entry.id   ee438c4973aa9ef2a17aa5d3e01ab503
#
_cell.length_a   1.000
_cell.length_b   1.000
_cell.length_c   1.000
_cell.angle_alpha   90.00
_cell.angle_beta   90.00
_cell.angle_gamma   90.00
#
_symmetry.space_group_name_H-M   'P 1'
#
loop_
_entity.id
_entity.type
_entity.pdbx_description
1 polymer ?
#
loop_
_entity_poly.entity_id
_entity_poly.type
_entity_poly.pdbx_seq_one_letter_code
_entity_poly.pdbx_strand_id
1 'polypeptide(L)'
;GDFLDETAFMVNALAGGSDTHDIADDVMRELHFLERLEPDLVFLGNHDERAYMLLDHHKQEVKFAAQGVVDDIERLVKGELKAELVPYSGVTGGGTWSKKSFRALGNSMAFCHGFTYGLGAGEKHCLFTGMSTVFVHTHCIEVRPVRSLGDAYGYNIGFIGDVEKMHYASRREKTMTWANGWASGEYGD
;
A
#
# COMPACT_ATOMS: atom_id res chain seq x y z
N GLY A 1 -1.81 0.22 3.45
CA GLY A 1 -0.69 0.34 2.53
C GLY A 1 -0.05 -1.00 2.36
N ASP A 2 1.05 -1.16 1.65
CA ASP A 2 1.69 -2.45 1.39
C ASP A 2 1.71 -3.32 2.66
N PHE A 3 0.71 -4.17 2.83
CA PHE A 3 0.64 -5.12 3.93
C PHE A 3 1.19 -6.49 3.49
N LEU A 4 1.26 -6.74 2.18
CA LEU A 4 1.96 -7.87 1.60
C LEU A 4 3.34 -7.44 1.09
N ASP A 5 4.41 -8.03 1.59
CA ASP A 5 5.72 -7.94 0.96
C ASP A 5 5.85 -9.04 -0.11
N GLU A 6 5.18 -8.87 -1.21
CA GLU A 6 5.15 -9.84 -2.31
C GLU A 6 6.49 -9.92 -3.06
N THR A 7 7.61 -9.97 -2.33
CA THR A 7 8.96 -10.11 -2.91
C THR A 7 9.05 -11.33 -3.82
N ALA A 8 8.33 -12.38 -3.50
CA ALA A 8 8.27 -13.61 -4.31
C ALA A 8 7.60 -13.42 -5.69
N PHE A 9 6.74 -12.41 -5.85
CA PHE A 9 6.16 -12.04 -7.14
C PHE A 9 6.98 -10.99 -7.91
N MET A 10 8.14 -10.61 -7.41
CA MET A 10 9.05 -9.75 -8.17
C MET A 10 9.57 -10.47 -9.41
N VAL A 11 9.75 -9.71 -10.48
CA VAL A 11 10.24 -10.24 -11.80
C VAL A 11 11.49 -11.10 -11.66
N ASN A 12 12.39 -10.78 -10.74
CA ASN A 12 13.62 -11.52 -10.49
C ASN A 12 13.40 -12.84 -9.74
N ALA A 13 12.40 -12.94 -8.86
CA ALA A 13 12.05 -14.18 -8.19
C ALA A 13 11.43 -15.17 -9.17
N LEU A 14 10.55 -14.71 -10.06
CA LEU A 14 9.96 -15.52 -11.13
C LEU A 14 10.99 -15.99 -12.17
N ALA A 15 12.17 -15.37 -12.25
CA ALA A 15 13.27 -15.74 -13.13
C ALA A 15 14.25 -16.75 -12.52
N GLY A 16 13.98 -17.32 -11.34
CA GLY A 16 14.81 -18.35 -10.70
C GLY A 16 15.85 -17.80 -9.72
N GLY A 17 15.63 -16.65 -9.14
CA GLY A 17 16.41 -16.13 -8.01
C GLY A 17 16.23 -17.00 -6.77
N SER A 18 17.30 -17.16 -5.98
CA SER A 18 17.42 -18.11 -4.88
C SER A 18 16.74 -17.71 -3.55
N ASP A 19 15.86 -16.73 -3.55
CA ASP A 19 15.13 -16.36 -2.33
C ASP A 19 13.93 -17.30 -2.16
N THR A 20 14.15 -18.27 -1.28
CA THR A 20 13.18 -19.31 -0.89
C THR A 20 12.18 -18.81 0.17
N HIS A 21 11.72 -17.57 0.08
CA HIS A 21 10.58 -17.15 0.89
C HIS A 21 9.34 -17.89 0.41
N ASP A 22 8.73 -18.64 1.33
CA ASP A 22 7.46 -19.28 1.06
C ASP A 22 6.38 -18.20 0.99
N ILE A 23 5.87 -17.92 -0.21
CA ILE A 23 4.80 -16.95 -0.46
C ILE A 23 3.62 -17.21 0.47
N ALA A 24 3.28 -18.47 0.69
CA ALA A 24 2.14 -18.84 1.52
C ALA A 24 2.35 -18.41 2.97
N ASP A 25 3.56 -18.62 3.51
CA ASP A 25 3.88 -18.22 4.87
C ASP A 25 3.89 -16.70 5.06
N ASP A 26 4.36 -15.95 4.06
CA ASP A 26 4.36 -14.49 4.11
C ASP A 26 2.93 -13.95 4.04
N VAL A 27 2.15 -14.40 3.07
CA VAL A 27 0.73 -14.04 2.93
C VAL A 27 -0.06 -14.37 4.20
N MET A 28 0.10 -15.57 4.76
CA MET A 28 -0.62 -15.98 5.97
C MET A 28 -0.28 -15.11 7.19
N ARG A 29 0.99 -14.73 7.38
CA ARG A 29 1.38 -13.83 8.48
C ARG A 29 0.75 -12.45 8.36
N GLU A 30 0.69 -11.92 7.18
CA GLU A 30 0.19 -10.59 6.91
C GLU A 30 -1.33 -10.54 6.98
N LEU A 31 -2.02 -11.55 6.47
CA LEU A 31 -3.47 -11.71 6.66
C LEU A 31 -3.83 -11.84 8.15
N HIS A 32 -3.06 -12.61 8.92
CA HIS A 32 -3.27 -12.72 10.37
C HIS A 32 -3.05 -11.38 11.10
N PHE A 33 -2.13 -10.54 10.62
CA PHE A 33 -1.98 -9.20 11.15
C PHE A 33 -3.23 -8.33 10.91
N LEU A 34 -3.80 -8.37 9.70
CA LEU A 34 -5.06 -7.67 9.38
C LEU A 34 -6.23 -8.19 10.23
N GLU A 35 -6.33 -9.51 10.40
CA GLU A 35 -7.36 -10.11 11.23
C GLU A 35 -7.32 -9.57 12.68
N ARG A 36 -6.13 -9.40 13.24
CA ARG A 36 -5.95 -8.86 14.59
C ARG A 36 -6.20 -7.35 14.70
N LEU A 37 -6.03 -6.60 13.62
CA LEU A 37 -6.30 -5.16 13.59
C LEU A 37 -7.78 -4.86 13.45
N GLU A 38 -8.56 -5.77 12.86
CA GLU A 38 -10.00 -5.58 12.57
C GLU A 38 -10.30 -4.21 11.90
N PRO A 39 -9.63 -3.86 10.79
CA PRO A 39 -9.80 -2.55 10.17
C PRO A 39 -11.16 -2.43 9.48
N ASP A 40 -11.74 -1.23 9.45
CA ASP A 40 -12.92 -0.92 8.63
C ASP A 40 -12.54 -0.67 7.16
N LEU A 41 -11.27 -0.33 6.90
CA LEU A 41 -10.80 0.12 5.59
C LEU A 41 -9.37 -0.35 5.35
N VAL A 42 -9.15 -1.04 4.23
CA VAL A 42 -7.85 -1.54 3.81
C VAL A 42 -7.48 -0.93 2.46
N PHE A 43 -6.36 -0.23 2.39
CA PHE A 43 -5.80 0.29 1.15
C PHE A 43 -4.76 -0.68 0.62
N LEU A 44 -4.97 -1.21 -0.57
CA LEU A 44 -3.91 -1.93 -1.28
C LEU A 44 -2.77 -0.98 -1.61
N GLY A 45 -1.55 -1.44 -1.45
CA GLY A 45 -0.36 -0.77 -1.91
C GLY A 45 0.11 -1.28 -3.27
N ASN A 46 1.22 -0.74 -3.76
CA ASN A 46 1.78 -1.17 -5.03
C ASN A 46 2.40 -2.59 -4.96
N HIS A 47 2.73 -3.07 -3.78
CA HIS A 47 3.17 -4.46 -3.59
C HIS A 47 1.97 -5.40 -3.63
N ASP A 48 0.92 -5.10 -2.88
CA ASP A 48 -0.30 -5.91 -2.83
C ASP A 48 -0.96 -6.05 -4.22
N GLU A 49 -0.89 -5.01 -5.06
CA GLU A 49 -1.49 -5.02 -6.40
C GLU A 49 -0.79 -5.99 -7.36
N ARG A 50 0.42 -6.43 -7.06
CA ARG A 50 1.17 -7.37 -7.92
C ARG A 50 0.41 -8.68 -8.12
N ALA A 51 -0.21 -9.23 -7.07
CA ALA A 51 -1.02 -10.43 -7.20
C ALA A 51 -2.16 -10.21 -8.22
N TYR A 52 -2.86 -9.09 -8.13
CA TYR A 52 -3.93 -8.75 -9.09
C TYR A 52 -3.42 -8.59 -10.52
N MET A 53 -2.24 -8.00 -10.72
CA MET A 53 -1.62 -7.87 -12.04
C MET A 53 -1.23 -9.24 -12.65
N LEU A 54 -0.84 -10.20 -11.81
CA LEU A 54 -0.45 -11.53 -12.24
C LEU A 54 -1.62 -12.45 -12.61
N LEU A 55 -2.86 -12.04 -12.37
CA LEU A 55 -4.05 -12.77 -12.84
C LEU A 55 -4.10 -12.88 -14.38
N ASP A 56 -3.44 -11.97 -15.09
CA ASP A 56 -3.32 -11.99 -16.56
C ASP A 56 -1.97 -12.52 -17.06
N HIS A 57 -1.15 -13.12 -16.17
CA HIS A 57 0.16 -13.62 -16.55
C HIS A 57 0.05 -14.78 -17.58
N HIS A 58 1.04 -14.88 -18.52
CA HIS A 58 1.01 -15.90 -19.59
C HIS A 58 1.20 -17.35 -19.09
N LYS A 59 1.84 -17.57 -17.93
CA LYS A 59 2.04 -18.88 -17.31
C LYS A 59 0.88 -19.20 -16.37
N GLN A 60 0.26 -20.36 -16.55
CA GLN A 60 -0.91 -20.79 -15.76
C GLN A 60 -0.58 -20.99 -14.29
N GLU A 61 0.61 -21.51 -13.97
CA GLU A 61 1.05 -21.74 -12.60
C GLU A 61 1.12 -20.42 -11.81
N VAL A 62 1.60 -19.35 -12.47
CA VAL A 62 1.68 -18.00 -11.88
C VAL A 62 0.29 -17.43 -11.66
N LYS A 63 -0.62 -17.57 -12.65
CA LYS A 63 -2.02 -17.16 -12.49
C LYS A 63 -2.69 -17.87 -11.32
N PHE A 64 -2.50 -19.19 -11.22
CA PHE A 64 -3.12 -19.98 -10.17
C PHE A 64 -2.64 -19.54 -8.78
N ALA A 65 -1.33 -19.34 -8.62
CA ALA A 65 -0.75 -18.84 -7.37
C ALA A 65 -1.28 -17.43 -7.01
N ALA A 66 -1.29 -16.52 -7.98
CA ALA A 66 -1.82 -15.17 -7.80
C ALA A 66 -3.32 -15.16 -7.44
N GLN A 67 -4.12 -16.03 -8.10
CA GLN A 67 -5.54 -16.17 -7.79
C GLN A 67 -5.75 -16.61 -6.34
N GLY A 68 -4.96 -17.57 -5.84
CA GLY A 68 -5.03 -18.00 -4.45
C GLY A 68 -4.82 -16.85 -3.47
N VAL A 69 -3.80 -16.03 -3.71
CA VAL A 69 -3.51 -14.84 -2.87
C VAL A 69 -4.65 -13.83 -2.92
N VAL A 70 -5.15 -13.52 -4.12
CA VAL A 70 -6.28 -12.58 -4.28
C VAL A 70 -7.53 -13.08 -3.58
N ASP A 71 -7.84 -14.37 -3.72
CA ASP A 71 -9.00 -15.00 -3.08
C ASP A 71 -8.89 -14.92 -1.55
N ASP A 72 -7.71 -15.15 -0.98
CA ASP A 72 -7.47 -15.05 0.46
C ASP A 72 -7.61 -13.61 0.97
N ILE A 73 -7.06 -12.62 0.26
CA ILE A 73 -7.23 -11.20 0.59
C ILE A 73 -8.72 -10.83 0.58
N GLU A 74 -9.42 -11.16 -0.49
CA GLU A 74 -10.83 -10.79 -0.64
C GLU A 74 -11.73 -11.51 0.36
N ARG A 75 -11.47 -12.78 0.62
CA ARG A 75 -12.17 -13.56 1.63
C ARG A 75 -12.01 -12.94 3.02
N LEU A 76 -10.79 -12.64 3.43
CA LEU A 76 -10.55 -12.02 4.74
C LEU A 76 -11.15 -10.62 4.81
N VAL A 77 -10.73 -9.71 3.92
CA VAL A 77 -11.09 -8.29 4.04
C VAL A 77 -12.58 -8.07 3.81
N LYS A 78 -13.13 -8.56 2.70
CA LYS A 78 -14.54 -8.34 2.36
C LYS A 78 -15.47 -9.36 3.04
N GLY A 79 -15.02 -10.61 3.15
CA GLY A 79 -15.82 -11.73 3.65
C GLY A 79 -15.91 -11.77 5.17
N GLU A 80 -14.79 -11.79 5.88
CA GLU A 80 -14.72 -12.00 7.33
C GLU A 80 -14.76 -10.68 8.08
N LEU A 81 -13.84 -9.75 7.76
CA LEU A 81 -13.76 -8.44 8.44
C LEU A 81 -14.89 -7.48 8.05
N LYS A 82 -15.54 -7.69 6.90
CA LYS A 82 -16.50 -6.74 6.32
C LYS A 82 -15.93 -5.35 6.06
N ALA A 83 -14.62 -5.27 5.89
CA ALA A 83 -13.91 -4.04 5.60
C ALA A 83 -14.03 -3.64 4.14
N GLU A 84 -13.92 -2.35 3.86
CA GLU A 84 -13.81 -1.87 2.50
C GLU A 84 -12.39 -2.08 1.98
N LEU A 85 -12.24 -2.71 0.81
CA LEU A 85 -10.96 -2.87 0.13
C LEU A 85 -10.81 -1.80 -0.95
N VAL A 86 -9.85 -0.90 -0.77
CA VAL A 86 -9.57 0.21 -1.68
C VAL A 86 -8.42 -0.19 -2.60
N PRO A 87 -8.63 -0.24 -3.93
CA PRO A 87 -7.58 -0.61 -4.88
C PRO A 87 -6.45 0.42 -4.92
N TYR A 88 -5.23 -0.03 -5.19
CA TYR A 88 -4.08 0.85 -5.36
C TYR A 88 -4.21 1.70 -6.63
N SER A 89 -4.34 1.07 -7.77
CA SER A 89 -4.60 1.74 -9.04
C SER A 89 -5.98 1.38 -9.58
N GLY A 90 -6.54 2.23 -10.41
CA GLY A 90 -7.89 2.01 -10.97
C GLY A 90 -7.96 0.85 -11.94
N VAL A 91 -6.90 0.07 -12.16
CA VAL A 91 -6.89 -0.97 -13.18
C VAL A 91 -5.90 -2.08 -12.90
N THR A 92 -6.38 -3.23 -13.00
CA THR A 92 -5.70 -4.38 -13.57
C THR A 92 -4.95 -3.96 -14.84
N GLY A 93 -3.67 -3.63 -14.70
CA GLY A 93 -2.81 -3.47 -15.85
C GLY A 93 -2.68 -2.06 -16.43
N GLY A 94 -1.98 -1.18 -15.74
CA GLY A 94 -1.50 0.05 -16.34
C GLY A 94 -1.60 1.32 -15.54
N GLY A 95 -1.95 1.20 -14.30
CA GLY A 95 -1.57 2.11 -13.25
C GLY A 95 -1.88 3.58 -13.40
N THR A 96 -3.07 3.97 -13.78
CA THR A 96 -3.49 5.35 -13.53
C THR A 96 -4.25 5.43 -12.23
N TRP A 97 -3.73 6.22 -11.32
CA TRP A 97 -4.42 6.60 -10.10
C TRP A 97 -5.75 7.28 -10.44
N SER A 98 -6.78 6.91 -9.72
CA SER A 98 -8.14 7.42 -9.93
C SER A 98 -8.79 7.77 -8.59
N LYS A 99 -9.99 8.35 -8.67
CA LYS A 99 -10.81 8.59 -7.46
C LYS A 99 -11.15 7.31 -6.67
N LYS A 100 -10.94 6.14 -7.23
CA LYS A 100 -11.12 4.86 -6.54
C LYS A 100 -9.96 4.50 -5.61
N SER A 101 -8.80 5.11 -5.80
CA SER A 101 -7.55 4.81 -5.08
C SER A 101 -7.38 5.58 -3.77
N PHE A 102 -8.37 6.36 -3.38
CA PHE A 102 -8.40 7.04 -2.09
C PHE A 102 -9.81 7.08 -1.50
N ARG A 103 -9.89 7.36 -0.20
CA ARG A 103 -11.16 7.62 0.50
C ARG A 103 -11.07 8.93 1.25
N ALA A 104 -12.08 9.76 1.07
CA ALA A 104 -12.27 10.95 1.89
C ALA A 104 -13.01 10.56 3.17
N LEU A 105 -12.54 11.07 4.29
CA LEU A 105 -13.24 11.05 5.57
C LEU A 105 -13.60 12.50 5.91
N GLY A 106 -14.89 12.77 6.06
CA GLY A 106 -15.39 14.15 6.11
C GLY A 106 -15.09 14.91 4.80
N ASN A 107 -15.00 16.25 4.91
CA ASN A 107 -14.89 17.14 3.76
C ASN A 107 -13.46 17.67 3.51
N SER A 108 -12.50 17.32 4.36
CA SER A 108 -11.18 17.97 4.36
C SER A 108 -9.98 17.00 4.33
N MET A 109 -10.20 15.71 4.54
CA MET A 109 -9.11 14.74 4.67
C MET A 109 -9.31 13.54 3.74
N ALA A 110 -8.28 13.20 2.98
CA ALA A 110 -8.23 11.99 2.17
C ALA A 110 -7.17 11.03 2.72
N PHE A 111 -7.40 9.75 2.51
CA PHE A 111 -6.50 8.66 2.89
C PHE A 111 -6.21 7.79 1.67
N CYS A 112 -4.97 7.40 1.49
CA CYS A 112 -4.54 6.53 0.39
C CYS A 112 -3.22 5.83 0.74
N HIS A 113 -2.86 4.80 -0.05
CA HIS A 113 -1.50 4.27 0.03
C HIS A 113 -0.46 5.32 -0.40
N GLY A 114 -0.64 5.96 -1.52
CA GLY A 114 0.29 6.90 -2.15
C GLY A 114 0.79 6.40 -3.50
N PHE A 115 1.07 7.30 -4.43
CA PHE A 115 1.43 6.98 -5.83
C PHE A 115 2.74 7.62 -6.29
N THR A 116 3.30 8.51 -5.52
CA THR A 116 4.53 9.21 -5.87
C THR A 116 5.45 9.35 -4.66
N TYR A 117 6.72 9.45 -4.94
CA TYR A 117 7.78 9.54 -3.95
C TYR A 117 8.68 10.77 -4.21
N GLY A 118 9.59 11.01 -3.27
CA GLY A 118 10.57 12.08 -3.36
C GLY A 118 10.01 13.46 -3.00
N LEU A 119 10.76 14.49 -3.35
CA LEU A 119 10.44 15.87 -3.00
C LEU A 119 9.07 16.28 -3.58
N GLY A 120 8.24 16.85 -2.73
CA GLY A 120 6.89 17.30 -3.11
C GLY A 120 5.85 16.19 -3.21
N ALA A 121 6.12 14.98 -2.74
CA ALA A 121 5.13 13.90 -2.74
C ALA A 121 3.83 14.31 -2.03
N GLY A 122 3.92 14.90 -0.84
CA GLY A 122 2.76 15.39 -0.10
C GLY A 122 1.92 16.39 -0.89
N GLU A 123 2.57 17.36 -1.55
CA GLU A 123 1.87 18.33 -2.40
C GLU A 123 1.13 17.66 -3.56
N LYS A 124 1.79 16.74 -4.26
CA LYS A 124 1.19 16.01 -5.40
C LYS A 124 -0.04 15.21 -4.99
N HIS A 125 0.01 14.55 -3.82
CA HIS A 125 -1.14 13.81 -3.30
C HIS A 125 -2.30 14.74 -2.98
N CYS A 126 -2.05 15.86 -2.29
CA CYS A 126 -3.08 16.85 -1.99
C CYS A 126 -3.69 17.48 -3.25
N LEU A 127 -2.87 17.83 -4.25
CA LEU A 127 -3.36 18.36 -5.53
C LEU A 127 -4.24 17.36 -6.28
N PHE A 128 -3.92 16.07 -6.16
CA PHE A 128 -4.72 15.02 -6.80
C PHE A 128 -6.06 14.80 -6.10
N THR A 129 -6.09 14.78 -4.77
CA THR A 129 -7.31 14.55 -3.98
C THR A 129 -8.15 15.82 -3.82
N GLY A 130 -7.53 17.00 -3.94
CA GLY A 130 -8.15 18.30 -3.70
C GLY A 130 -8.28 18.69 -2.24
N MET A 131 -7.65 17.93 -1.31
CA MET A 131 -7.77 18.13 0.14
C MET A 131 -6.49 17.68 0.87
N SER A 132 -6.43 17.89 2.19
CA SER A 132 -5.37 17.31 3.01
C SER A 132 -5.31 15.79 2.80
N THR A 133 -4.11 15.22 2.69
CA THR A 133 -3.97 13.81 2.35
C THR A 133 -2.98 13.10 3.27
N VAL A 134 -3.43 12.02 3.87
CA VAL A 134 -2.59 11.06 4.60
C VAL A 134 -2.19 9.93 3.67
N PHE A 135 -0.90 9.62 3.60
CA PHE A 135 -0.36 8.55 2.76
C PHE A 135 0.88 7.90 3.40
N VAL A 136 1.31 6.76 2.87
CA VAL A 136 2.43 5.96 3.41
C VAL A 136 3.56 5.75 2.41
N HIS A 137 3.37 5.13 1.34
CA HIS A 137 4.22 4.75 0.19
C HIS A 137 5.74 5.03 0.25
N THR A 138 6.16 6.18 0.78
CA THR A 138 7.58 6.58 0.82
C THR A 138 8.31 6.15 2.09
N HIS A 139 7.61 5.56 3.05
CA HIS A 139 8.12 5.07 4.33
C HIS A 139 8.77 6.14 5.23
N CYS A 140 8.64 7.42 4.89
CA CYS A 140 9.17 8.54 5.66
C CYS A 140 8.07 9.18 6.51
N ILE A 141 8.45 9.87 7.57
CA ILE A 141 7.52 10.72 8.32
C ILE A 141 7.75 12.17 7.87
N GLU A 142 6.73 12.79 7.28
CA GLU A 142 6.80 14.16 6.80
C GLU A 142 5.43 14.83 6.84
N VAL A 143 5.39 16.09 7.25
CA VAL A 143 4.19 16.95 7.14
C VAL A 143 4.54 18.15 6.28
N ARG A 144 3.77 18.35 5.21
CA ARG A 144 3.97 19.42 4.23
C ARG A 144 2.74 20.30 4.06
N PRO A 145 2.82 21.61 4.30
CA PRO A 145 1.75 22.53 3.93
C PRO A 145 1.65 22.67 2.40
N VAL A 146 0.44 22.69 1.88
CA VAL A 146 0.15 22.83 0.44
C VAL A 146 -0.57 24.17 0.21
N ARG A 147 0.19 25.23 0.06
CA ARG A 147 -0.31 26.61 -0.04
C ARG A 147 -1.29 26.84 -1.19
N SER A 148 -1.17 26.10 -2.28
CA SER A 148 -2.08 26.19 -3.43
C SER A 148 -3.50 25.70 -3.13
N LEU A 149 -3.68 24.95 -2.03
CA LEU A 149 -4.97 24.45 -1.52
C LEU A 149 -5.38 25.07 -0.18
N GLY A 150 -4.87 26.27 0.14
CA GLY A 150 -5.17 26.95 1.40
C GLY A 150 -4.48 26.26 2.60
N ASP A 151 -5.27 25.78 3.55
CA ASP A 151 -4.76 25.13 4.76
C ASP A 151 -4.60 23.60 4.62
N ALA A 152 -4.46 23.08 3.41
CA ALA A 152 -4.26 21.65 3.19
C ALA A 152 -2.83 21.21 3.52
N TYR A 153 -2.69 19.98 3.99
CA TYR A 153 -1.41 19.37 4.36
C TYR A 153 -1.27 17.96 3.78
N GLY A 154 -0.10 17.66 3.26
CA GLY A 154 0.30 16.28 2.95
C GLY A 154 0.97 15.65 4.16
N TYR A 155 0.39 14.56 4.66
CA TYR A 155 0.89 13.80 5.81
C TYR A 155 1.44 12.47 5.32
N ASN A 156 2.75 12.34 5.30
CA ASN A 156 3.40 11.05 5.13
C ASN A 156 3.65 10.47 6.52
N ILE A 157 3.04 9.35 6.83
CA ILE A 157 3.03 8.81 8.21
C ILE A 157 4.02 7.68 8.44
N GLY A 158 4.93 7.45 7.49
CA GLY A 158 5.91 6.38 7.62
C GLY A 158 5.32 5.00 7.30
N PHE A 159 5.82 3.97 7.96
CA PHE A 159 5.37 2.59 7.81
C PHE A 159 5.45 1.85 9.15
N ILE A 160 5.00 0.61 9.19
CA ILE A 160 5.18 -0.29 10.34
C ILE A 160 5.96 -1.50 9.86
N GLY A 161 7.21 -1.65 10.29
CA GLY A 161 8.04 -2.76 9.87
C GLY A 161 9.45 -2.71 10.44
N ASP A 162 10.18 -3.79 10.24
CA ASP A 162 11.58 -3.95 10.65
C ASP A 162 12.49 -3.78 9.44
N VAL A 163 13.09 -2.58 9.30
CA VAL A 163 13.98 -2.24 8.18
C VAL A 163 15.15 -3.21 8.08
N GLU A 164 15.65 -3.74 9.19
CA GLU A 164 16.80 -4.66 9.19
C GLU A 164 16.47 -6.00 8.55
N LYS A 165 15.21 -6.40 8.62
CA LYS A 165 14.70 -7.62 7.98
C LYS A 165 14.32 -7.45 6.50
N MET A 166 14.20 -6.22 6.05
CA MET A 166 13.90 -5.92 4.64
C MET A 166 15.16 -5.99 3.80
N HIS A 167 15.48 -7.15 3.25
CA HIS A 167 16.73 -7.39 2.49
C HIS A 167 16.97 -6.40 1.34
N TYR A 168 15.92 -5.91 0.70
CA TYR A 168 16.02 -4.90 -0.35
C TYR A 168 16.29 -3.49 0.18
N ALA A 169 15.98 -3.23 1.44
CA ALA A 169 16.12 -1.94 2.10
C ALA A 169 17.53 -1.73 2.67
N SER A 170 18.15 -2.78 3.22
CA SER A 170 19.39 -2.73 3.99
C SER A 170 20.64 -2.21 3.24
N ARG A 171 20.57 -2.00 1.92
CA ARG A 171 21.70 -1.62 1.06
C ARG A 171 21.52 -0.27 0.36
N ARG A 172 20.51 0.52 0.68
CA ARG A 172 20.21 1.77 -0.05
C ARG A 172 20.29 2.97 0.86
N GLU A 173 21.06 4.00 0.49
CA GLU A 173 21.07 5.32 1.16
C GLU A 173 19.65 5.89 1.36
N LYS A 174 18.74 5.59 0.43
CA LYS A 174 17.34 6.05 0.46
C LYS A 174 16.53 5.54 1.66
N THR A 175 16.95 4.45 2.29
CA THR A 175 16.27 3.90 3.46
C THR A 175 16.65 4.57 4.77
N MET A 176 17.68 5.41 4.76
CA MET A 176 18.09 6.18 5.95
C MET A 176 17.03 7.17 6.45
N THR A 177 16.05 7.51 5.60
CA THR A 177 14.93 8.40 5.95
C THR A 177 13.66 7.62 6.31
N TRP A 178 13.71 6.30 6.28
CA TRP A 178 12.57 5.47 6.64
C TRP A 178 12.34 5.50 8.15
N ALA A 179 11.09 5.60 8.53
CA ALA A 179 10.71 5.67 9.93
C ALA A 179 9.39 4.95 10.18
N ASN A 180 9.35 4.23 11.30
CA ASN A 180 8.09 3.66 11.78
C ASN A 180 7.19 4.78 12.28
N GLY A 181 5.93 4.73 11.87
CA GLY A 181 4.97 5.73 12.24
C GLY A 181 3.53 5.29 12.02
N TRP A 182 2.64 6.00 12.69
CA TRP A 182 1.21 5.87 12.58
C TRP A 182 0.56 7.21 12.90
N ALA A 183 -0.68 7.38 12.55
CA ALA A 183 -1.44 8.58 12.86
C ALA A 183 -2.73 8.22 13.61
N SER A 184 -3.12 9.10 14.51
CA SER A 184 -4.43 9.05 15.17
C SER A 184 -5.02 10.44 15.19
N GLY A 185 -6.34 10.53 15.20
CA GLY A 185 -7.04 11.80 15.25
C GLY A 185 -8.56 11.61 15.24
N GLU A 186 -9.24 12.73 15.27
CA GLU A 186 -10.68 12.80 15.10
C GLU A 186 -10.98 13.61 13.84
N TYR A 187 -12.01 13.23 13.13
CA TYR A 187 -12.49 14.01 12.00
C TYR A 187 -13.96 14.40 12.27
N GLY A 188 -14.28 15.66 11.94
CA GLY A 188 -15.65 16.19 12.01
C GLY A 188 -16.23 16.37 10.61
N ASP A 189 -17.55 16.34 10.52
CA ASP A 189 -18.29 16.66 9.30
C ASP A 189 -18.21 18.16 8.97
#